data_1f305da2170c10bf193e9a7d9ab9ea0a
#
_entry.id   1f305da2170c10bf193e9a7d9ab9ea0a
#
_cell.length_a   1.000
_cell.length_b   1.000
_cell.length_c   1.000
_cell.angle_alpha   90.00
_cell.angle_beta   90.00
_cell.angle_gamma   90.00
#
_symmetry.space_group_name_H-M   'P 1'
#
loop_
_entity.id
_entity.type
_entity.pdbx_description
1 polymer ?
#
loop_
_entity_poly.entity_id
_entity_poly.type
_entity_poly.pdbx_seq_one_letter_code
_entity_poly.pdbx_strand_id
1 'polypeptide(L)'
;MKSGREGGTWIGMKSDGKFAATTFYRQSKKFTTSKAKGRGHLVSDFLKGDDDVENHLKKVSNEGDLYNGFNLLVGELSPNGETKVGWYCNIEDKQVTMLKPGIHVLSNKTLNCSWPKMGYGKKRFARIIEETSTKKDLVDELLWLLKDRKSVV
;
A
#
# COMPACT_ATOMS: atom_id res chain seq x y z
N MET A 1 15.63 22.32 -14.84
CA MET A 1 15.93 21.45 -13.67
C MET A 1 14.92 20.33 -13.65
N LYS A 2 15.34 19.05 -13.65
CA LYS A 2 14.43 17.92 -13.49
C LYS A 2 13.80 18.01 -12.10
N SER A 3 12.50 17.76 -11.98
CA SER A 3 11.76 17.95 -10.72
C SER A 3 12.10 16.93 -9.62
N GLY A 4 12.94 15.93 -9.92
CA GLY A 4 13.24 14.81 -9.03
C GLY A 4 12.06 13.87 -8.79
N ARG A 5 11.01 13.99 -9.59
CA ARG A 5 9.78 13.17 -9.50
C ARG A 5 9.61 12.23 -10.68
N GLU A 6 10.52 12.30 -11.67
CA GLU A 6 10.47 11.45 -12.85
C GLU A 6 10.84 10.01 -12.50
N GLY A 7 10.14 9.05 -13.10
CA GLY A 7 10.39 7.61 -12.89
C GLY A 7 9.80 7.00 -11.63
N GLY A 8 9.06 7.76 -10.84
CA GLY A 8 8.31 7.24 -9.69
C GLY A 8 6.93 6.73 -10.10
N THR A 9 6.38 5.80 -9.32
CA THR A 9 5.00 5.31 -9.46
C THR A 9 4.33 5.17 -8.09
N TRP A 10 3.00 5.08 -8.08
CA TRP A 10 2.25 4.88 -6.84
C TRP A 10 1.89 3.42 -6.58
N ILE A 11 1.89 2.61 -7.62
CA ILE A 11 1.64 1.18 -7.57
C ILE A 11 2.42 0.50 -8.70
N GLY A 12 2.90 -0.68 -8.45
CA GLY A 12 3.59 -1.48 -9.46
C GLY A 12 3.76 -2.92 -9.03
N MET A 13 4.03 -3.77 -10.01
CA MET A 13 4.29 -5.19 -9.86
C MET A 13 5.31 -5.63 -10.89
N LYS A 14 6.18 -6.58 -10.51
CA LYS A 14 7.12 -7.26 -11.40
C LYS A 14 6.72 -8.70 -11.65
N SER A 15 7.20 -9.24 -12.76
CA SER A 15 6.96 -10.66 -13.12
C SER A 15 7.60 -11.67 -12.15
N ASP A 16 8.60 -11.25 -11.38
CA ASP A 16 9.24 -12.05 -10.32
C ASP A 16 8.43 -12.12 -9.01
N GLY A 17 7.27 -11.47 -8.95
CA GLY A 17 6.37 -11.48 -7.81
C GLY A 17 6.50 -10.28 -6.87
N LYS A 18 7.48 -9.39 -7.05
CA LYS A 18 7.55 -8.15 -6.28
C LYS A 18 6.40 -7.23 -6.61
N PHE A 19 5.75 -6.67 -5.58
CA PHE A 19 4.74 -5.62 -5.75
C PHE A 19 4.90 -4.55 -4.67
N ALA A 20 4.49 -3.32 -5.01
CA ALA A 20 4.50 -2.22 -4.06
C ALA A 20 3.41 -1.20 -4.37
N ALA A 21 2.92 -0.56 -3.32
CA ALA A 21 1.97 0.54 -3.42
C ALA A 21 2.21 1.58 -2.33
N THR A 22 2.02 2.86 -2.66
CA THR A 22 2.05 3.95 -1.69
C THR A 22 0.76 4.76 -1.73
N THR A 23 0.27 5.13 -0.55
CA THR A 23 -0.82 6.10 -0.41
C THR A 23 -0.32 7.28 0.41
N PHE A 24 -0.88 8.47 0.20
CA PHE A 24 -0.62 9.58 1.11
C PHE A 24 -1.37 9.36 2.43
N TYR A 25 -0.73 9.73 3.54
CA TYR A 25 -1.39 9.80 4.83
C TYR A 25 -2.09 11.17 4.95
N ARG A 26 -3.38 11.16 5.35
CA ARG A 26 -4.18 12.38 5.48
C ARG A 26 -3.80 13.15 6.74
N GLN A 27 -3.11 14.25 6.57
CA GLN A 27 -2.69 15.14 7.63
C GLN A 27 -3.07 16.60 7.34
N SER A 28 -3.08 17.45 8.36
CA SER A 28 -3.34 18.88 8.19
C SER A 28 -2.23 19.53 7.35
N LYS A 29 -2.59 20.52 6.54
CA LYS A 29 -1.66 21.27 5.68
C LYS A 29 -0.48 21.90 6.48
N LYS A 30 -0.70 22.27 7.74
CA LYS A 30 0.35 22.82 8.62
C LYS A 30 1.52 21.86 8.87
N PHE A 31 1.32 20.57 8.68
CA PHE A 31 2.35 19.53 8.85
C PHE A 31 2.94 19.04 7.51
N THR A 32 2.59 19.68 6.39
CA THR A 32 3.14 19.34 5.08
C THR A 32 4.14 20.39 4.63
N THR A 33 5.15 19.97 3.88
CA THR A 33 6.16 20.87 3.31
C THR A 33 6.32 20.62 1.80
N SER A 34 6.52 21.72 1.06
CA SER A 34 6.84 21.65 -0.37
C SER A 34 8.26 21.11 -0.64
N LYS A 35 9.12 21.10 0.38
CA LYS A 35 10.50 20.60 0.31
C LYS A 35 10.61 19.08 0.47
N ALA A 36 9.51 18.40 0.81
CA ALA A 36 9.51 16.96 0.98
C ALA A 36 9.85 16.20 -0.33
N LYS A 37 10.56 15.08 -0.19
CA LYS A 37 10.84 14.16 -1.29
C LYS A 37 9.55 13.62 -1.92
N GLY A 38 9.60 13.30 -3.21
CA GLY A 38 8.52 12.62 -3.93
C GLY A 38 8.39 11.15 -3.49
N ARG A 39 7.16 10.71 -3.19
CA ARG A 39 6.89 9.35 -2.68
C ARG A 39 6.92 8.26 -3.75
N GLY A 40 6.89 8.62 -5.03
CA GLY A 40 6.85 7.64 -6.12
C GLY A 40 8.10 6.76 -6.20
N HIS A 41 9.25 7.25 -5.74
CA HIS A 41 10.49 6.49 -5.67
C HIS A 41 10.45 5.38 -4.63
N LEU A 42 9.68 5.53 -3.54
CA LEU A 42 9.50 4.48 -2.52
C LEU A 42 9.01 3.16 -3.13
N VAL A 43 8.17 3.25 -4.16
CA VAL A 43 7.65 2.08 -4.90
C VAL A 43 8.66 1.62 -5.95
N SER A 44 9.14 2.55 -6.80
CA SER A 44 10.02 2.17 -7.92
C SER A 44 11.37 1.63 -7.47
N ASP A 45 11.89 2.09 -6.34
CA ASP A 45 13.17 1.64 -5.79
C ASP A 45 13.08 0.21 -5.24
N PHE A 46 11.94 -0.15 -4.60
CA PHE A 46 11.69 -1.54 -4.21
C PHE A 46 11.60 -2.47 -5.42
N LEU A 47 10.83 -2.05 -6.44
CA LEU A 47 10.61 -2.89 -7.62
C LEU A 47 11.87 -3.10 -8.45
N LYS A 48 12.79 -2.12 -8.49
CA LYS A 48 14.04 -2.18 -9.26
C LYS A 48 15.21 -2.74 -8.47
N GLY A 49 15.16 -2.62 -7.15
CA GLY A 49 16.24 -3.02 -6.24
C GLY A 49 16.20 -4.51 -5.88
N ASP A 50 17.27 -4.93 -5.23
CA ASP A 50 17.46 -6.32 -4.79
C ASP A 50 17.10 -6.54 -3.31
N ASP A 51 16.68 -5.48 -2.61
CA ASP A 51 16.27 -5.59 -1.21
C ASP A 51 15.03 -6.51 -1.07
N ASP A 52 15.03 -7.30 0.00
CA ASP A 52 13.82 -7.97 0.46
C ASP A 52 12.85 -6.98 1.11
N VAL A 53 11.64 -7.44 1.40
CA VAL A 53 10.55 -6.65 1.97
C VAL A 53 10.95 -5.91 3.24
N GLU A 54 11.58 -6.62 4.18
CA GLU A 54 11.91 -6.08 5.50
C GLU A 54 13.05 -5.06 5.43
N ASN A 55 14.12 -5.38 4.69
CA ASN A 55 15.27 -4.50 4.51
C ASN A 55 14.88 -3.20 3.79
N HIS A 56 14.05 -3.28 2.74
CA HIS A 56 13.57 -2.09 2.05
C HIS A 56 12.77 -1.18 3.00
N LEU A 57 11.82 -1.74 3.75
CA LEU A 57 11.01 -0.97 4.70
C LEU A 57 11.85 -0.35 5.82
N LYS A 58 12.88 -1.04 6.32
CA LYS A 58 13.83 -0.49 7.30
C LYS A 58 14.62 0.69 6.72
N LYS A 59 15.12 0.59 5.49
CA LYS A 59 15.78 1.72 4.81
C LYS A 59 14.84 2.93 4.69
N VAL A 60 13.61 2.70 4.25
CA VAL A 60 12.60 3.75 4.12
C VAL A 60 12.24 4.36 5.49
N SER A 61 12.17 3.56 6.55
CA SER A 61 11.84 4.06 7.89
C SER A 61 12.91 5.01 8.44
N ASN A 62 14.18 4.78 8.12
CA ASN A 62 15.28 5.67 8.51
C ASN A 62 15.21 7.04 7.83
N GLU A 63 14.56 7.12 6.66
CA GLU A 63 14.38 8.36 5.89
C GLU A 63 12.95 8.91 5.95
N GLY A 64 12.08 8.33 6.76
CA GLY A 64 10.65 8.65 6.79
C GLY A 64 10.33 10.14 6.96
N ASP A 65 11.13 10.85 7.75
CA ASP A 65 10.95 12.29 8.05
C ASP A 65 11.28 13.21 6.85
N LEU A 66 11.92 12.68 5.80
CA LEU A 66 12.19 13.43 4.56
C LEU A 66 10.95 13.55 3.65
N TYR A 67 9.85 12.88 3.99
CA TYR A 67 8.63 12.82 3.19
C TYR A 67 7.44 13.40 3.93
N ASN A 68 6.52 14.00 3.19
CA ASN A 68 5.16 14.20 3.72
C ASN A 68 4.50 12.86 4.01
N GLY A 69 3.48 12.86 4.87
CA GLY A 69 2.82 11.65 5.34
C GLY A 69 2.46 10.64 4.23
N PHE A 70 2.86 9.39 4.44
CA PHE A 70 2.59 8.29 3.52
C PHE A 70 2.41 6.96 4.25
N ASN A 71 1.80 6.03 3.54
CA ASN A 71 1.86 4.60 3.78
C ASN A 71 2.60 3.94 2.63
N LEU A 72 3.42 2.97 2.91
CA LEU A 72 4.08 2.11 1.94
C LEU A 72 3.73 0.66 2.25
N LEU A 73 3.21 -0.04 1.25
CA LEU A 73 2.97 -1.48 1.25
C LEU A 73 3.92 -2.10 0.22
N VAL A 74 4.69 -3.08 0.61
CA VAL A 74 5.57 -3.84 -0.29
C VAL A 74 5.41 -5.32 -0.03
N GLY A 75 5.60 -6.14 -1.05
CA GLY A 75 5.50 -7.58 -0.88
C GLY A 75 6.17 -8.36 -2.00
N GLU A 76 6.43 -9.62 -1.70
CA GLU A 76 6.95 -10.63 -2.61
C GLU A 76 6.01 -11.84 -2.60
N LEU A 77 5.45 -12.16 -3.77
CA LEU A 77 4.68 -13.38 -3.99
C LEU A 77 5.65 -14.48 -4.43
N SER A 78 5.81 -15.50 -3.63
CA SER A 78 6.63 -16.65 -3.99
C SER A 78 5.74 -17.79 -4.47
N PRO A 79 5.95 -18.31 -5.69
CA PRO A 79 5.17 -19.45 -6.20
C PRO A 79 5.39 -20.73 -5.39
N ASN A 80 6.59 -20.90 -4.82
CA ASN A 80 7.03 -22.11 -4.12
C ASN A 80 7.45 -21.85 -2.67
N GLY A 81 7.19 -20.66 -2.15
CA GLY A 81 7.67 -20.27 -0.85
C GLY A 81 6.70 -19.38 -0.08
N GLU A 82 7.18 -18.82 0.99
CA GLU A 82 6.42 -17.95 1.85
C GLU A 82 6.21 -16.57 1.20
N THR A 83 4.96 -16.18 1.00
CA THR A 83 4.62 -14.81 0.60
C THR A 83 4.90 -13.85 1.75
N LYS A 84 5.69 -12.83 1.49
CA LYS A 84 6.02 -11.79 2.48
C LYS A 84 5.37 -10.49 2.08
N VAL A 85 4.68 -9.85 3.02
CA VAL A 85 4.09 -8.52 2.84
C VAL A 85 4.42 -7.67 4.06
N GLY A 86 4.89 -6.47 3.82
CA GLY A 86 5.21 -5.52 4.87
C GLY A 86 4.57 -4.17 4.64
N TRP A 87 4.35 -3.45 5.72
CA TRP A 87 3.76 -2.12 5.74
C TRP A 87 4.55 -1.18 6.63
N TYR A 88 4.62 0.08 6.22
CA TYR A 88 5.19 1.18 6.99
C TYR A 88 4.38 2.46 6.81
N CYS A 89 4.22 3.20 7.92
CA CYS A 89 3.64 4.56 7.93
C CYS A 89 4.60 5.50 8.64
N ASN A 90 4.96 6.63 8.01
CA ASN A 90 5.89 7.59 8.61
C ASN A 90 5.24 8.57 9.59
N ILE A 91 3.95 8.48 9.86
CA ILE A 91 3.22 9.39 10.77
C ILE A 91 2.83 8.71 12.07
N GLU A 92 2.09 7.58 12.00
CA GLU A 92 1.69 6.82 13.18
C GLU A 92 2.60 5.61 13.37
N ASP A 93 2.92 5.29 14.60
CA ASP A 93 3.76 4.18 15.07
C ASP A 93 5.20 4.17 14.53
N LYS A 94 5.44 4.67 13.33
CA LYS A 94 6.75 4.72 12.65
C LYS A 94 7.53 3.40 12.71
N GLN A 95 6.81 2.26 12.79
CA GLN A 95 7.38 0.93 12.86
C GLN A 95 7.10 0.15 11.58
N VAL A 96 8.09 -0.62 11.16
CA VAL A 96 7.93 -1.61 10.09
C VAL A 96 7.12 -2.79 10.62
N THR A 97 6.04 -3.12 9.94
CA THR A 97 5.14 -4.21 10.32
C THR A 97 5.08 -5.26 9.22
N MET A 98 5.50 -6.48 9.51
CA MET A 98 5.28 -7.62 8.63
C MET A 98 3.86 -8.15 8.82
N LEU A 99 3.11 -8.27 7.74
CA LEU A 99 1.70 -8.63 7.79
C LEU A 99 1.52 -10.15 7.90
N LYS A 100 0.63 -10.56 8.79
CA LYS A 100 0.18 -11.95 8.84
C LYS A 100 -0.84 -12.21 7.72
N PRO A 101 -1.02 -13.47 7.27
CA PRO A 101 -2.08 -13.82 6.32
C PRO A 101 -3.44 -13.32 6.79
N GLY A 102 -4.23 -12.76 5.87
CA GLY A 102 -5.54 -12.23 6.17
C GLY A 102 -5.97 -11.11 5.22
N ILE A 103 -7.15 -10.57 5.45
CA ILE A 103 -7.67 -9.44 4.69
C ILE A 103 -7.29 -8.15 5.40
N HIS A 104 -6.50 -7.35 4.74
CA HIS A 104 -6.06 -6.04 5.20
C HIS A 104 -6.66 -4.94 4.33
N VAL A 105 -6.91 -3.79 4.93
CA VAL A 105 -7.45 -2.62 4.22
C VAL A 105 -6.58 -1.39 4.50
N LEU A 106 -6.26 -0.66 3.45
CA LEU A 106 -5.45 0.54 3.53
C LEU A 106 -6.08 1.66 2.70
N SER A 107 -6.09 2.86 3.25
CA SER A 107 -6.50 4.08 2.56
C SER A 107 -5.54 5.23 2.90
N ASN A 108 -6.06 6.36 3.33
CA ASN A 108 -5.28 7.56 3.64
C ASN A 108 -5.06 7.77 5.15
N LYS A 109 -5.14 6.69 5.92
CA LYS A 109 -4.79 6.59 7.33
C LYS A 109 -3.99 5.30 7.57
N THR A 110 -3.79 4.88 8.80
CA THR A 110 -3.09 3.62 9.10
C THR A 110 -3.79 2.39 8.54
N LEU A 111 -3.03 1.33 8.40
CA LEU A 111 -3.53 0.02 8.01
C LEU A 111 -4.64 -0.44 8.97
N ASN A 112 -5.71 -1.01 8.43
CA ASN A 112 -6.85 -1.54 9.19
C ASN A 112 -7.54 -0.51 10.11
N CYS A 113 -7.43 0.79 9.82
CA CYS A 113 -8.12 1.80 10.64
C CYS A 113 -9.64 1.61 10.64
N SER A 114 -10.30 2.10 11.70
CA SER A 114 -11.74 1.91 11.93
C SER A 114 -12.67 2.81 11.11
N TRP A 115 -12.21 3.40 10.01
CA TRP A 115 -13.10 4.19 9.17
C TRP A 115 -14.23 3.35 8.58
N PRO A 116 -15.49 3.83 8.58
CA PRO A 116 -16.65 3.09 8.08
C PRO A 116 -16.43 2.46 6.70
N LYS A 117 -15.85 3.22 5.75
CA LYS A 117 -15.53 2.73 4.39
C LYS A 117 -14.55 1.55 4.40
N MET A 118 -13.63 1.49 5.37
CA MET A 118 -12.66 0.41 5.48
C MET A 118 -13.33 -0.88 5.96
N GLY A 119 -14.18 -0.76 6.99
CA GLY A 119 -14.95 -1.90 7.50
C GLY A 119 -15.92 -2.45 6.45
N TYR A 120 -16.60 -1.58 5.72
CA TYR A 120 -17.47 -1.96 4.61
C TYR A 120 -16.68 -2.68 3.50
N GLY A 121 -15.61 -2.06 3.03
CA GLY A 121 -14.76 -2.63 1.96
C GLY A 121 -14.19 -4.00 2.34
N LYS A 122 -13.72 -4.16 3.59
CA LYS A 122 -13.20 -5.43 4.11
C LYS A 122 -14.26 -6.54 4.10
N LYS A 123 -15.47 -6.23 4.58
CA LYS A 123 -16.59 -7.19 4.60
C LYS A 123 -17.01 -7.61 3.19
N ARG A 124 -17.13 -6.64 2.28
CA ARG A 124 -17.49 -6.91 0.87
C ARG A 124 -16.41 -7.73 0.17
N PHE A 125 -15.15 -7.39 0.36
CA PHE A 125 -14.03 -8.14 -0.22
C PHE A 125 -13.99 -9.58 0.29
N ALA A 126 -14.18 -9.81 1.61
CA ALA A 126 -14.25 -11.15 2.19
C ALA A 126 -15.34 -11.99 1.52
N ARG A 127 -16.57 -11.43 1.42
CA ARG A 127 -17.70 -12.10 0.80
C ARG A 127 -17.43 -12.44 -0.67
N ILE A 128 -16.85 -11.53 -1.45
CA ILE A 128 -16.51 -11.76 -2.84
C ILE A 128 -15.55 -12.97 -2.99
N ILE A 129 -14.52 -13.04 -2.13
CA ILE A 129 -13.58 -14.18 -2.15
C ILE A 129 -14.28 -15.50 -1.80
N GLU A 130 -15.22 -15.49 -0.86
CA GLU A 130 -15.94 -16.69 -0.42
C GLU A 130 -16.99 -17.17 -1.44
N GLU A 131 -17.68 -16.24 -2.11
CA GLU A 131 -18.83 -16.53 -2.98
C GLU A 131 -18.45 -16.74 -4.44
N THR A 132 -17.27 -16.28 -4.90
CA THR A 132 -16.87 -16.43 -6.32
C THR A 132 -16.11 -17.71 -6.57
N SER A 133 -16.55 -18.48 -7.55
CA SER A 133 -15.95 -19.76 -7.93
C SER A 133 -15.08 -19.69 -9.18
N THR A 134 -15.21 -18.65 -10.00
CA THR A 134 -14.40 -18.49 -11.21
C THR A 134 -13.55 -17.23 -11.16
N LYS A 135 -12.40 -17.27 -11.85
CA LYS A 135 -11.51 -16.10 -11.97
C LYS A 135 -12.23 -14.91 -12.60
N LYS A 136 -13.11 -15.16 -13.58
CA LYS A 136 -13.86 -14.11 -14.26
C LYS A 136 -14.80 -13.40 -13.30
N ASP A 137 -15.62 -14.17 -12.58
CA ASP A 137 -16.59 -13.60 -11.62
C ASP A 137 -15.86 -12.83 -10.52
N LEU A 138 -14.73 -13.35 -10.02
CA LEU A 138 -13.90 -12.66 -9.05
C LEU A 138 -13.44 -11.28 -9.55
N VAL A 139 -12.94 -11.21 -10.79
CA VAL A 139 -12.48 -9.94 -11.38
C VAL A 139 -13.65 -8.98 -11.55
N ASP A 140 -14.79 -9.43 -12.06
CA ASP A 140 -15.97 -8.61 -12.31
C ASP A 140 -16.54 -8.04 -11.00
N GLU A 141 -16.65 -8.85 -9.95
CA GLU A 141 -17.10 -8.42 -8.62
C GLU A 141 -16.11 -7.43 -7.95
N LEU A 142 -14.80 -7.67 -8.07
CA LEU A 142 -13.79 -6.74 -7.56
C LEU A 142 -13.82 -5.39 -8.29
N LEU A 143 -13.99 -5.38 -9.61
CA LEU A 143 -14.15 -4.16 -10.39
C LEU A 143 -15.43 -3.42 -10.02
N TRP A 144 -16.52 -4.17 -9.74
CA TRP A 144 -17.76 -3.58 -9.25
C TRP A 144 -17.57 -2.94 -7.86
N LEU A 145 -16.88 -3.63 -6.95
CA LEU A 145 -16.55 -3.07 -5.62
C LEU A 145 -15.76 -1.76 -5.71
N LEU A 146 -14.80 -1.67 -6.64
CA LEU A 146 -14.03 -0.44 -6.87
C LEU A 146 -14.88 0.72 -7.42
N LYS A 147 -15.98 0.43 -8.11
CA LYS A 147 -16.92 1.43 -8.64
C LYS A 147 -17.98 1.85 -7.62
N ASP A 148 -18.08 1.18 -6.50
CA ASP A 148 -19.08 1.50 -5.47
C ASP A 148 -18.84 2.90 -4.91
N ARG A 149 -19.84 3.76 -5.09
CA ARG A 149 -19.84 5.17 -4.64
C ARG A 149 -20.75 5.40 -3.44
N LYS A 150 -21.23 4.35 -2.79
CA LYS A 150 -22.09 4.51 -1.61
C LYS A 150 -21.28 5.22 -0.52
N SER A 151 -21.74 6.41 -0.16
CA SER A 151 -21.26 7.10 1.03
C SER A 151 -21.66 6.25 2.23
N VAL A 152 -20.70 5.67 2.89
CA VAL A 152 -20.92 5.04 4.21
C VAL A 152 -20.95 6.19 5.19
N VAL A 153 -22.16 6.67 5.50
CA VAL A 153 -22.42 7.65 6.55
C VAL A 153 -22.31 6.96 7.90
#